data_d5c5ee1a9c5dc4d94b1cdf5b7fc26a5c
#
_entry.id   d5c5ee1a9c5dc4d94b1cdf5b7fc26a5c
#
_cell.length_a   1.000
_cell.length_b   1.000
_cell.length_c   1.000
_cell.angle_alpha   90.00
_cell.angle_beta   90.00
_cell.angle_gamma   90.00
#
_symmetry.space_group_name_H-M   'P 1'
#
loop_
_entity.id
_entity.type
_entity.pdbx_description
1 polymer ?
#
loop_
_entity_poly.entity_id
_entity_poly.type
_entity_poly.pdbx_seq_one_letter_code
_entity_poly.pdbx_strand_id
1 'polypeptide(L)'
;SVSRDRAIAMIREEWPEFTEGQFDDLIDRKRIDWRFIDGELFVLDNFLDSLRVYPKEVPGMRPDPTDGIALRNEMLKEMESQNGLTRVITLKASLSVPGALEGETVRAWLPVAATCRQQSQVEILDMTPEGAVAPANASARTASWSSSSERSFSVTYRYHIDAAYCDVYGGALPVHPRMDAPLPEDISEDRPHIAFTPYLQQLTAGVVDGLEDPLDRARAIYDYLTQYIDYRYQPPYLLLGSIADDCAHSLRGDCGVMALTFITMCRI
;
A
#
# COMPACT_ATOMS: atom_id res chain seq x y z
N SER A 1 4.51 -19.89 2.75
CA SER A 1 6.00 -19.86 2.65
C SER A 1 6.50 -21.05 1.85
N VAL A 2 7.61 -20.92 1.14
CA VAL A 2 8.25 -21.96 0.35
C VAL A 2 9.65 -22.24 0.87
N SER A 3 10.12 -23.49 0.75
CA SER A 3 11.48 -23.85 1.16
C SER A 3 12.53 -23.18 0.25
N ARG A 4 13.77 -23.07 0.73
CA ARG A 4 14.91 -22.53 -0.03
C ARG A 4 15.04 -23.18 -1.42
N ASP A 5 15.01 -24.51 -1.48
CA ASP A 5 15.17 -25.23 -2.75
C ASP A 5 14.02 -24.97 -3.72
N ARG A 6 12.79 -24.89 -3.22
CA ARG A 6 11.63 -24.56 -4.05
C ARG A 6 11.72 -23.12 -4.55
N ALA A 7 12.16 -22.19 -3.72
CA ALA A 7 12.34 -20.79 -4.12
C ALA A 7 13.39 -20.65 -5.24
N ILE A 8 14.52 -21.34 -5.14
CA ILE A 8 15.56 -21.37 -6.18
C ILE A 8 14.99 -21.96 -7.48
N ALA A 9 14.21 -23.05 -7.39
CA ALA A 9 13.55 -23.63 -8.54
C ALA A 9 12.59 -22.67 -9.23
N MET A 10 11.80 -21.92 -8.46
CA MET A 10 10.87 -20.88 -8.97
C MET A 10 11.63 -19.77 -9.71
N ILE A 11 12.77 -19.29 -9.18
CA ILE A 11 13.58 -18.29 -9.88
C ILE A 11 14.11 -18.85 -11.19
N ARG A 12 14.56 -20.11 -11.20
CA ARG A 12 15.11 -20.77 -12.41
C ARG A 12 14.08 -20.98 -13.52
N GLU A 13 12.80 -20.97 -13.22
CA GLU A 13 11.74 -20.98 -14.26
C GLU A 13 11.83 -19.73 -15.15
N GLU A 14 12.24 -18.58 -14.60
CA GLU A 14 12.40 -17.31 -15.33
C GLU A 14 13.88 -17.04 -15.70
N TRP A 15 14.80 -17.47 -14.85
CA TRP A 15 16.24 -17.28 -15.00
C TRP A 15 16.99 -18.61 -14.82
N PRO A 16 17.12 -19.42 -15.89
CA PRO A 16 17.68 -20.78 -15.81
C PRO A 16 19.09 -20.86 -15.26
N GLU A 17 19.91 -19.82 -15.48
CA GLU A 17 21.31 -19.75 -15.03
C GLU A 17 21.49 -19.30 -13.58
N PHE A 18 20.38 -19.08 -12.86
CA PHE A 18 20.43 -18.63 -11.47
C PHE A 18 21.09 -19.65 -10.55
N THR A 19 22.04 -19.19 -9.75
CA THR A 19 22.85 -20.04 -8.87
C THR A 19 22.40 -19.92 -7.41
N GLU A 20 22.79 -20.89 -6.60
CA GLU A 20 22.56 -20.84 -5.15
C GLU A 20 23.29 -19.69 -4.48
N GLY A 21 24.53 -19.38 -4.94
CA GLY A 21 25.28 -18.24 -4.42
C GLY A 21 24.59 -16.90 -4.68
N GLN A 22 23.89 -16.76 -5.80
CA GLN A 22 23.07 -15.58 -6.07
C GLN A 22 21.84 -15.51 -5.15
N PHE A 23 21.27 -16.66 -4.78
CA PHE A 23 20.18 -16.69 -3.80
C PHE A 23 20.65 -16.22 -2.43
N ASP A 24 21.81 -16.71 -1.98
CA ASP A 24 22.40 -16.31 -0.70
C ASP A 24 22.77 -14.81 -0.70
N ASP A 25 23.28 -14.27 -1.81
CA ASP A 25 23.51 -12.83 -1.98
C ASP A 25 22.21 -12.01 -1.87
N LEU A 26 21.09 -12.48 -2.45
CA LEU A 26 19.80 -11.82 -2.32
C LEU A 26 19.28 -11.84 -0.87
N ILE A 27 19.52 -12.90 -0.12
CA ILE A 27 19.23 -12.98 1.32
C ILE A 27 20.08 -11.97 2.09
N ASP A 28 21.39 -11.94 1.86
CA ASP A 28 22.36 -11.06 2.55
C ASP A 28 22.06 -9.58 2.27
N ARG A 29 21.69 -9.27 1.03
CA ARG A 29 21.25 -7.93 0.61
C ARG A 29 19.81 -7.60 1.02
N LYS A 30 19.15 -8.48 1.78
CA LYS A 30 17.77 -8.31 2.26
C LYS A 30 16.75 -8.10 1.11
N ARG A 31 16.97 -8.75 -0.05
CA ARG A 31 16.03 -8.71 -1.19
C ARG A 31 14.98 -9.81 -1.13
N ILE A 32 15.21 -10.83 -0.31
CA ILE A 32 14.29 -11.93 -0.01
C ILE A 32 14.11 -11.98 1.50
N ASP A 33 12.88 -11.88 1.98
CA ASP A 33 12.55 -12.09 3.39
C ASP A 33 12.46 -13.59 3.69
N TRP A 34 13.08 -13.99 4.79
CA TRP A 34 13.20 -15.38 5.20
C TRP A 34 12.91 -15.58 6.68
N ARG A 35 12.66 -16.82 7.04
CA ARG A 35 12.52 -17.28 8.43
C ARG A 35 12.99 -18.71 8.54
N PHE A 36 13.39 -19.12 9.75
CA PHE A 36 13.55 -20.53 10.07
C PHE A 36 12.24 -21.11 10.61
N ILE A 37 11.86 -22.27 10.06
CA ILE A 37 10.75 -23.09 10.55
C ILE A 37 11.32 -24.49 10.75
N ASP A 38 11.29 -25.01 11.99
CA ASP A 38 11.85 -26.32 12.35
C ASP A 38 13.31 -26.54 11.93
N GLY A 39 14.10 -25.46 11.93
CA GLY A 39 15.52 -25.50 11.57
C GLY A 39 15.81 -25.37 10.07
N GLU A 40 14.80 -25.27 9.23
CA GLU A 40 14.94 -25.06 7.79
C GLU A 40 14.61 -23.63 7.40
N LEU A 41 15.28 -23.12 6.34
CA LEU A 41 15.03 -21.78 5.79
C LEU A 41 13.84 -21.79 4.85
N PHE A 42 12.87 -20.95 5.16
CA PHE A 42 11.72 -20.66 4.31
C PHE A 42 11.68 -19.20 3.91
N VAL A 43 11.13 -18.91 2.72
CA VAL A 43 10.86 -17.56 2.24
C VAL A 43 9.37 -17.35 2.01
N LEU A 44 8.91 -16.11 1.93
CA LEU A 44 7.53 -15.79 1.61
C LEU A 44 7.20 -16.32 0.20
N ASP A 45 5.98 -16.80 0.00
CA ASP A 45 5.53 -17.38 -1.28
C ASP A 45 5.39 -16.34 -2.41
N ASN A 46 5.24 -15.06 -2.06
CA ASN A 46 5.20 -13.91 -2.98
C ASN A 46 6.57 -13.23 -3.18
N PHE A 47 7.68 -13.87 -2.80
CA PHE A 47 9.02 -13.27 -2.89
C PHE A 47 9.43 -12.88 -4.32
N LEU A 48 8.93 -13.58 -5.35
CA LEU A 48 9.19 -13.25 -6.75
C LEU A 48 8.67 -11.85 -7.12
N ASP A 49 7.50 -11.48 -6.60
CA ASP A 49 6.93 -10.15 -6.84
C ASP A 49 7.80 -9.06 -6.21
N SER A 50 8.36 -9.33 -5.01
CA SER A 50 9.35 -8.43 -4.40
C SER A 50 10.60 -8.26 -5.26
N LEU A 51 11.12 -9.34 -5.86
CA LEU A 51 12.30 -9.26 -6.73
C LEU A 51 12.02 -8.47 -8.02
N ARG A 52 10.81 -8.58 -8.57
CA ARG A 52 10.42 -7.85 -9.80
C ARG A 52 10.32 -6.33 -9.61
N VAL A 53 10.12 -5.87 -8.38
CA VAL A 53 10.10 -4.43 -8.06
C VAL A 53 11.49 -3.79 -8.29
N TYR A 54 12.57 -4.57 -8.20
CA TYR A 54 13.96 -4.09 -8.34
C TYR A 54 14.72 -4.76 -9.50
N PRO A 55 14.28 -4.63 -10.75
CA PRO A 55 14.83 -5.38 -11.88
C PRO A 55 16.30 -5.08 -12.16
N LYS A 56 16.81 -3.91 -11.76
CA LYS A 56 18.24 -3.56 -11.91
C LYS A 56 19.13 -4.34 -10.94
N GLU A 57 18.59 -4.75 -9.79
CA GLU A 57 19.32 -5.50 -8.78
C GLU A 57 19.23 -7.01 -8.99
N VAL A 58 18.27 -7.45 -9.79
CA VAL A 58 18.02 -8.85 -10.15
C VAL A 58 17.88 -8.95 -11.67
N PRO A 59 18.98 -8.79 -12.44
CA PRO A 59 18.93 -8.58 -13.90
C PRO A 59 18.37 -9.76 -14.70
N GLY A 60 18.32 -10.97 -14.11
CA GLY A 60 17.70 -12.13 -14.75
C GLY A 60 16.18 -12.21 -14.60
N MET A 61 15.59 -11.39 -13.73
CA MET A 61 14.14 -11.36 -13.52
C MET A 61 13.46 -10.48 -14.57
N ARG A 62 12.33 -10.96 -15.08
CA ARG A 62 11.51 -10.15 -15.99
C ARG A 62 10.79 -9.08 -15.18
N PRO A 63 10.85 -7.81 -15.60
CA PRO A 63 10.03 -6.76 -14.98
C PRO A 63 8.56 -7.10 -15.15
N ASP A 64 7.72 -6.71 -14.18
CA ASP A 64 6.27 -6.83 -14.33
C ASP A 64 5.81 -5.95 -15.51
N PRO A 65 5.24 -6.52 -16.57
CA PRO A 65 4.79 -5.74 -17.71
C PRO A 65 3.59 -4.82 -17.37
N THR A 66 2.98 -5.01 -16.20
CA THR A 66 1.80 -4.26 -15.74
C THR A 66 2.15 -3.21 -14.69
N ASP A 67 3.43 -2.94 -14.44
CA ASP A 67 3.88 -2.01 -13.39
C ASP A 67 3.36 -0.57 -13.55
N GLY A 68 2.93 -0.20 -14.74
CA GLY A 68 2.37 1.12 -15.03
C GLY A 68 3.34 2.30 -14.86
N ILE A 69 4.63 2.07 -14.65
CA ILE A 69 5.63 3.12 -14.39
C ILE A 69 5.67 4.14 -15.54
N ALA A 70 5.63 3.68 -16.78
CA ALA A 70 5.66 4.56 -17.95
C ALA A 70 4.42 5.48 -17.98
N LEU A 71 3.22 4.90 -17.79
CA LEU A 71 1.97 5.64 -17.73
C LEU A 71 1.95 6.62 -16.54
N ARG A 72 2.41 6.20 -15.37
CA ARG A 72 2.52 7.07 -14.20
C ARG A 72 3.42 8.27 -14.46
N ASN A 73 4.59 8.05 -15.07
CA ASN A 73 5.53 9.12 -15.36
C ASN A 73 4.99 10.10 -16.41
N GLU A 74 4.21 9.62 -17.37
CA GLU A 74 3.49 10.46 -18.33
C GLU A 74 2.42 11.31 -17.65
N MET A 75 1.60 10.69 -16.77
CA MET A 75 0.59 11.40 -16.00
C MET A 75 1.20 12.47 -15.07
N LEU A 76 2.33 12.18 -14.43
CA LEU A 76 3.02 13.16 -13.58
C LEU A 76 3.51 14.38 -14.38
N LYS A 77 4.07 14.18 -15.57
CA LYS A 77 4.47 15.28 -16.46
C LYS A 77 3.26 16.12 -16.91
N GLU A 78 2.15 15.46 -17.21
CA GLU A 78 0.91 16.14 -17.55
C GLU A 78 0.39 16.97 -16.37
N MET A 79 0.35 16.39 -15.17
CA MET A 79 -0.05 17.08 -13.94
C MET A 79 0.81 18.32 -13.67
N GLU A 80 2.12 18.21 -13.82
CA GLU A 80 3.06 19.31 -13.64
C GLU A 80 2.80 20.42 -14.66
N SER A 81 2.63 20.07 -15.94
CA SER A 81 2.44 21.05 -17.03
C SER A 81 1.08 21.76 -17.00
N GLN A 82 0.03 21.10 -16.49
CA GLN A 82 -1.34 21.61 -16.46
C GLN A 82 -1.80 22.04 -15.06
N ASN A 83 -0.91 21.96 -14.07
CA ASN A 83 -1.22 22.22 -12.66
C ASN A 83 -2.32 21.29 -12.09
N GLY A 84 -2.49 20.13 -12.67
CA GLY A 84 -3.46 19.13 -12.25
C GLY A 84 -3.83 18.15 -13.35
N LEU A 85 -4.66 17.18 -13.01
CA LEU A 85 -5.10 16.13 -13.91
C LEU A 85 -6.54 15.72 -13.60
N THR A 86 -7.39 15.69 -14.61
CA THR A 86 -8.74 15.14 -14.52
C THR A 86 -8.85 13.87 -15.36
N ARG A 87 -9.37 12.79 -14.80
CA ARG A 87 -9.66 11.54 -15.51
C ARG A 87 -11.03 10.99 -15.13
N VAL A 88 -11.65 10.33 -16.11
CA VAL A 88 -12.85 9.51 -15.89
C VAL A 88 -12.43 8.05 -15.79
N ILE A 89 -12.73 7.41 -14.68
CA ILE A 89 -12.35 6.03 -14.42
C ILE A 89 -13.61 5.19 -14.33
N THR A 90 -13.64 4.08 -15.07
CA THR A 90 -14.66 3.04 -14.94
C THR A 90 -14.02 1.78 -14.42
N LEU A 91 -14.51 1.26 -13.31
CA LEU A 91 -14.01 0.05 -12.66
C LEU A 91 -15.12 -0.98 -12.54
N LYS A 92 -14.74 -2.25 -12.73
CA LYS A 92 -15.55 -3.41 -12.35
C LYS A 92 -14.80 -4.19 -11.28
N ALA A 93 -15.41 -4.29 -10.09
CA ALA A 93 -14.92 -5.15 -9.02
C ALA A 93 -15.77 -6.42 -8.97
N SER A 94 -15.14 -7.57 -8.74
CA SER A 94 -15.81 -8.87 -8.67
C SER A 94 -15.22 -9.72 -7.55
N LEU A 95 -16.06 -10.51 -6.90
CA LEU A 95 -15.70 -11.44 -5.83
C LEU A 95 -16.45 -12.75 -6.02
N SER A 96 -15.75 -13.87 -5.87
CA SER A 96 -16.34 -15.21 -5.85
C SER A 96 -15.98 -15.94 -4.56
N VAL A 97 -16.94 -16.71 -4.03
CA VAL A 97 -16.79 -17.51 -2.79
C VAL A 97 -17.06 -18.99 -3.10
N PRO A 98 -16.16 -19.68 -3.79
CA PRO A 98 -16.41 -21.03 -4.30
C PRO A 98 -16.52 -22.10 -3.22
N GLY A 99 -15.96 -21.87 -2.03
CA GLY A 99 -15.95 -22.83 -0.92
C GLY A 99 -17.14 -22.74 0.04
N ALA A 100 -18.11 -21.86 -0.19
CA ALA A 100 -19.28 -21.78 0.68
C ALA A 100 -20.18 -23.01 0.52
N LEU A 101 -20.63 -23.59 1.65
CA LEU A 101 -21.53 -24.72 1.66
C LEU A 101 -22.92 -24.35 1.14
N GLU A 102 -23.63 -25.33 0.59
CA GLU A 102 -25.01 -25.13 0.14
C GLU A 102 -25.90 -24.72 1.31
N GLY A 103 -26.71 -23.65 1.10
CA GLY A 103 -27.59 -23.11 2.14
C GLY A 103 -26.92 -22.12 3.13
N GLU A 104 -25.61 -22.00 3.14
CA GLU A 104 -24.95 -20.97 3.93
C GLU A 104 -25.21 -19.57 3.39
N THR A 105 -25.48 -18.62 4.31
CA THR A 105 -25.59 -17.21 3.97
C THR A 105 -24.21 -16.60 3.80
N VAL A 106 -23.86 -16.25 2.57
CA VAL A 106 -22.68 -15.48 2.24
C VAL A 106 -22.96 -14.00 2.35
N ARG A 107 -22.06 -13.27 3.02
CA ARG A 107 -22.05 -11.81 3.03
C ARG A 107 -20.81 -11.34 2.29
N ALA A 108 -20.98 -10.40 1.35
CA ALA A 108 -19.90 -9.87 0.54
C ALA A 108 -19.89 -8.35 0.56
N TRP A 109 -18.69 -7.75 0.53
CA TRP A 109 -18.48 -6.31 0.43
C TRP A 109 -17.40 -6.05 -0.59
N LEU A 110 -17.65 -5.11 -1.50
CA LEU A 110 -16.67 -4.61 -2.46
C LEU A 110 -16.54 -3.10 -2.30
N PRO A 111 -15.32 -2.55 -2.30
CA PRO A 111 -15.14 -1.11 -2.22
C PRO A 111 -15.67 -0.42 -3.49
N VAL A 112 -16.29 0.73 -3.32
CA VAL A 112 -16.70 1.62 -4.40
C VAL A 112 -16.25 3.05 -4.11
N ALA A 113 -16.02 3.84 -5.15
CA ALA A 113 -15.59 5.22 -4.98
C ALA A 113 -16.59 6.02 -4.15
N ALA A 114 -16.10 6.85 -3.23
CA ALA A 114 -16.86 7.82 -2.47
C ALA A 114 -16.73 9.21 -3.08
N THR A 115 -17.73 10.07 -2.89
CA THR A 115 -17.60 11.49 -3.23
C THR A 115 -16.74 12.15 -2.17
N CYS A 116 -15.63 12.72 -2.58
CA CYS A 116 -14.69 13.45 -1.74
C CYS A 116 -14.02 14.57 -2.55
N ARG A 117 -13.03 15.24 -1.94
CA ARG A 117 -12.35 16.38 -2.57
C ARG A 117 -11.74 16.07 -3.94
N GLN A 118 -11.21 14.84 -4.11
CA GLN A 118 -10.55 14.42 -5.36
C GLN A 118 -11.43 13.51 -6.23
N GLN A 119 -12.61 13.13 -5.77
CA GLN A 119 -13.50 12.22 -6.46
C GLN A 119 -14.91 12.79 -6.55
N SER A 120 -15.42 12.90 -7.76
CA SER A 120 -16.73 13.47 -8.04
C SER A 120 -17.50 12.62 -9.05
N GLN A 121 -18.79 12.95 -9.24
CA GLN A 121 -19.65 12.32 -10.25
C GLN A 121 -19.64 10.78 -10.19
N VAL A 122 -19.70 10.24 -8.97
CA VAL A 122 -19.66 8.78 -8.76
C VAL A 122 -21.01 8.18 -9.12
N GLU A 123 -21.02 7.30 -10.11
CA GLU A 123 -22.21 6.62 -10.64
C GLU A 123 -22.03 5.11 -10.58
N ILE A 124 -23.01 4.39 -10.04
CA ILE A 124 -23.07 2.92 -10.11
C ILE A 124 -23.74 2.56 -11.44
N LEU A 125 -23.01 1.87 -12.30
CA LEU A 125 -23.47 1.52 -13.65
C LEU A 125 -24.17 0.15 -13.69
N ASP A 126 -23.66 -0.80 -12.89
CA ASP A 126 -24.18 -2.16 -12.82
C ASP A 126 -23.86 -2.79 -11.46
N MET A 127 -24.75 -3.64 -10.99
CA MET A 127 -24.54 -4.44 -9.78
C MET A 127 -25.19 -5.81 -9.95
N THR A 128 -24.40 -6.87 -9.83
CA THR A 128 -24.86 -8.24 -10.04
C THR A 128 -24.40 -9.16 -8.92
N PRO A 129 -25.30 -9.83 -8.17
CA PRO A 129 -26.74 -9.59 -8.13
C PRO A 129 -27.08 -8.20 -7.57
N GLU A 130 -28.35 -7.83 -7.55
CA GLU A 130 -28.78 -6.58 -6.88
C GLU A 130 -28.38 -6.60 -5.41
N GLY A 131 -27.90 -5.48 -4.88
CA GLY A 131 -27.39 -5.33 -3.53
C GLY A 131 -27.57 -3.89 -3.01
N ALA A 132 -26.97 -3.60 -1.86
CA ALA A 132 -27.01 -2.27 -1.25
C ALA A 132 -25.69 -1.52 -1.48
N VAL A 133 -25.78 -0.20 -1.66
CA VAL A 133 -24.61 0.68 -1.74
C VAL A 133 -24.65 1.70 -0.60
N ALA A 134 -23.55 1.85 0.11
CA ALA A 134 -23.41 2.85 1.17
C ALA A 134 -23.57 4.29 0.62
N PRO A 135 -23.94 5.27 1.46
CA PRO A 135 -24.08 6.66 1.05
C PRO A 135 -22.87 7.20 0.30
N ALA A 136 -23.08 8.15 -0.61
CA ALA A 136 -22.04 8.65 -1.51
C ALA A 136 -20.81 9.23 -0.78
N ASN A 137 -20.99 9.78 0.41
CA ASN A 137 -19.95 10.40 1.24
C ASN A 137 -19.47 9.51 2.39
N ALA A 138 -19.82 8.23 2.42
CA ALA A 138 -19.32 7.32 3.44
C ALA A 138 -17.80 7.15 3.31
N SER A 139 -17.08 7.24 4.41
CA SER A 139 -15.60 7.17 4.45
C SER A 139 -15.04 5.83 3.94
N ALA A 140 -15.74 4.73 4.22
CA ALA A 140 -15.43 3.39 3.72
C ALA A 140 -16.60 2.89 2.85
N ARG A 141 -16.87 3.58 1.74
CA ARG A 141 -18.01 3.28 0.88
C ARG A 141 -17.89 1.90 0.24
N THR A 142 -18.91 1.09 0.39
CA THR A 142 -18.96 -0.27 -0.15
C THR A 142 -20.30 -0.55 -0.85
N ALA A 143 -20.25 -1.44 -1.84
CA ALA A 143 -21.36 -2.24 -2.28
C ALA A 143 -21.41 -3.52 -1.43
N SER A 144 -22.61 -3.96 -1.02
CA SER A 144 -22.76 -5.10 -0.11
C SER A 144 -23.93 -6.00 -0.50
N TRP A 145 -23.75 -7.29 -0.20
CA TRP A 145 -24.71 -8.35 -0.49
C TRP A 145 -24.85 -9.31 0.68
N SER A 146 -26.02 -9.95 0.75
CA SER A 146 -26.26 -11.08 1.64
C SER A 146 -27.10 -12.09 0.85
N SER A 147 -26.58 -13.28 0.58
CA SER A 147 -27.26 -14.29 -0.23
C SER A 147 -27.00 -15.71 0.26
N SER A 148 -28.02 -16.56 0.20
CA SER A 148 -27.91 -18.01 0.44
C SER A 148 -27.72 -18.82 -0.85
N SER A 149 -27.92 -18.22 -2.03
CA SER A 149 -27.83 -18.88 -3.33
C SER A 149 -26.65 -18.39 -4.16
N GLU A 150 -26.40 -17.08 -4.14
CA GLU A 150 -25.34 -16.47 -4.97
C GLU A 150 -23.96 -16.65 -4.34
N ARG A 151 -22.96 -16.90 -5.20
CA ARG A 151 -21.56 -17.09 -4.81
C ARG A 151 -20.61 -16.17 -5.57
N SER A 152 -21.14 -15.37 -6.48
CA SER A 152 -20.39 -14.38 -7.25
C SER A 152 -21.10 -13.04 -7.20
N PHE A 153 -20.33 -11.99 -6.93
CA PHE A 153 -20.81 -10.63 -6.74
C PHE A 153 -19.96 -9.68 -7.56
N SER A 154 -20.59 -8.71 -8.21
CA SER A 154 -19.83 -7.69 -8.94
C SER A 154 -20.52 -6.34 -8.89
N VAL A 155 -19.73 -5.28 -8.96
CA VAL A 155 -20.20 -3.91 -9.13
C VAL A 155 -19.35 -3.22 -10.18
N THR A 156 -20.00 -2.51 -11.11
CA THR A 156 -19.35 -1.61 -12.07
C THR A 156 -19.75 -0.18 -11.74
N TYR A 157 -18.75 0.70 -11.60
CA TYR A 157 -18.98 2.10 -11.29
C TYR A 157 -18.03 3.01 -12.06
N ARG A 158 -18.44 4.25 -12.24
CA ARG A 158 -17.65 5.29 -12.89
C ARG A 158 -17.55 6.49 -11.98
N TYR A 159 -16.41 7.18 -12.03
CA TYR A 159 -16.19 8.41 -11.29
C TYR A 159 -15.16 9.30 -11.98
N HIS A 160 -15.17 10.58 -11.64
CA HIS A 160 -14.13 11.51 -12.02
C HIS A 160 -13.11 11.60 -10.88
N ILE A 161 -11.84 11.60 -11.24
CA ILE A 161 -10.76 11.94 -10.34
C ILE A 161 -10.16 13.28 -10.78
N ASP A 162 -10.05 14.23 -9.84
CA ASP A 162 -9.48 15.55 -10.02
C ASP A 162 -8.28 15.69 -9.09
N ALA A 163 -7.07 15.52 -9.64
CA ALA A 163 -5.82 15.61 -8.89
C ALA A 163 -5.18 16.97 -9.16
N ALA A 164 -4.91 17.75 -8.12
CA ALA A 164 -4.13 18.97 -8.21
C ALA A 164 -2.64 18.65 -8.13
N TYR A 165 -1.82 19.30 -8.96
CA TYR A 165 -0.37 19.27 -8.78
C TYR A 165 0.01 20.16 -7.59
N CYS A 166 0.95 19.67 -6.79
CA CYS A 166 1.45 20.37 -5.65
C CYS A 166 2.96 20.12 -5.53
N ASP A 167 3.77 21.14 -5.85
CA ASP A 167 5.22 21.09 -5.63
C ASP A 167 5.53 21.37 -4.16
N VAL A 168 5.65 20.30 -3.40
CA VAL A 168 5.92 20.39 -1.95
C VAL A 168 7.37 20.75 -1.62
N TYR A 169 8.29 20.78 -2.59
CA TYR A 169 9.71 21.08 -2.36
C TYR A 169 10.13 22.47 -2.84
N GLY A 170 9.51 23.03 -3.85
CA GLY A 170 9.96 24.30 -4.44
C GLY A 170 8.86 25.30 -4.76
N GLY A 171 7.61 24.87 -4.80
CA GLY A 171 6.48 25.69 -5.19
C GLY A 171 5.75 26.33 -4.01
N ALA A 172 4.99 27.39 -4.29
CA ALA A 172 3.99 27.88 -3.37
C ALA A 172 2.86 26.85 -3.27
N LEU A 173 2.62 26.35 -2.07
CA LEU A 173 1.51 25.42 -1.86
C LEU A 173 0.17 26.12 -2.13
N PRO A 174 -0.79 25.47 -2.79
CA PRO A 174 -2.13 26.01 -2.95
C PRO A 174 -2.71 26.37 -1.58
N VAL A 175 -3.21 27.60 -1.44
CA VAL A 175 -3.96 27.99 -0.24
C VAL A 175 -5.26 27.22 -0.26
N HIS A 176 -5.33 26.15 0.50
CA HIS A 176 -6.56 25.43 0.71
C HIS A 176 -7.39 26.07 1.83
N PRO A 177 -8.73 26.01 1.74
CA PRO A 177 -9.56 26.37 2.86
C PRO A 177 -9.07 25.58 4.08
N ARG A 178 -8.89 26.26 5.18
CA ARG A 178 -8.34 25.70 6.42
C ARG A 178 -9.17 24.46 6.77
N MET A 179 -8.50 23.33 6.90
CA MET A 179 -9.11 22.15 7.50
C MET A 179 -9.42 22.47 8.97
N ASP A 180 -10.42 21.83 9.51
CA ASP A 180 -10.69 21.89 10.95
C ASP A 180 -9.42 21.47 11.71
N ALA A 181 -9.26 22.01 12.93
CA ALA A 181 -8.17 21.60 13.80
C ALA A 181 -8.24 20.09 14.03
N PRO A 182 -7.10 19.39 14.12
CA PRO A 182 -7.11 17.96 14.38
C PRO A 182 -7.81 17.65 15.70
N LEU A 183 -8.61 16.61 15.70
CA LEU A 183 -9.22 16.08 16.91
C LEU A 183 -8.15 15.38 17.78
N PRO A 184 -8.37 15.23 19.09
CA PRO A 184 -7.42 14.51 19.95
C PRO A 184 -7.06 13.11 19.43
N GLU A 185 -8.01 12.41 18.84
CA GLU A 185 -7.79 11.09 18.23
C GLU A 185 -6.89 11.11 16.99
N ASP A 186 -6.82 12.23 16.28
CA ASP A 186 -5.98 12.38 15.07
C ASP A 186 -4.49 12.55 15.42
N ILE A 187 -4.18 12.91 16.66
CA ILE A 187 -2.83 13.17 17.16
C ILE A 187 -2.45 12.28 18.35
N SER A 188 -3.23 11.25 18.65
CA SER A 188 -2.96 10.30 19.73
C SER A 188 -2.43 8.97 19.19
N GLU A 189 -2.01 8.09 20.12
CA GLU A 189 -1.72 6.70 19.81
C GLU A 189 -2.99 5.95 19.38
N ASP A 190 -2.81 4.96 18.50
CA ASP A 190 -3.82 3.96 18.14
C ASP A 190 -3.15 2.58 18.21
N ARG A 191 -3.00 2.08 19.43
CA ARG A 191 -2.29 0.83 19.73
C ARG A 191 -3.03 -0.39 19.19
N PRO A 192 -2.29 -1.44 18.79
CA PRO A 192 -0.83 -1.61 18.96
C PRO A 192 0.02 -0.98 17.85
N HIS A 193 -0.56 -0.58 16.72
CA HIS A 193 0.19 -0.29 15.50
C HIS A 193 0.69 1.16 15.40
N ILE A 194 -0.03 2.12 15.99
CA ILE A 194 0.41 3.51 16.14
C ILE A 194 0.76 3.71 17.62
N ALA A 195 1.97 3.37 18.00
CA ALA A 195 2.47 3.43 19.36
C ALA A 195 3.67 4.39 19.44
N PHE A 196 3.65 5.30 20.43
CA PHE A 196 4.74 6.26 20.66
C PHE A 196 5.81 5.62 21.54
N THR A 197 6.53 4.64 20.97
CA THR A 197 7.61 3.98 21.69
C THR A 197 8.77 4.96 21.95
N PRO A 198 9.58 4.76 22.99
CA PRO A 198 10.76 5.61 23.25
C PRO A 198 11.71 5.66 22.06
N TYR A 199 11.84 4.56 21.32
CA TYR A 199 12.66 4.51 20.11
C TYR A 199 12.10 5.40 18.99
N LEU A 200 10.81 5.28 18.67
CA LEU A 200 10.16 6.11 17.66
C LEU A 200 10.19 7.60 18.04
N GLN A 201 9.99 7.92 19.30
CA GLN A 201 10.10 9.31 19.78
C GLN A 201 11.52 9.87 19.58
N GLN A 202 12.56 9.10 19.93
CA GLN A 202 13.94 9.51 19.73
C GLN A 202 14.30 9.63 18.24
N LEU A 203 13.89 8.67 17.45
CA LEU A 203 14.11 8.67 15.99
C LEU A 203 13.45 9.89 15.37
N THR A 204 12.17 10.13 15.67
CA THR A 204 11.42 11.27 15.14
C THR A 204 12.08 12.58 15.53
N ALA A 205 12.45 12.75 16.81
CA ALA A 205 13.14 13.95 17.28
C ALA A 205 14.44 14.19 16.51
N GLY A 206 15.21 13.15 16.20
CA GLY A 206 16.43 13.27 15.39
C GLY A 206 16.17 13.63 13.93
N VAL A 207 15.09 13.09 13.33
CA VAL A 207 14.73 13.36 11.93
C VAL A 207 14.24 14.80 11.73
N VAL A 208 13.52 15.35 12.71
CA VAL A 208 12.94 16.71 12.60
C VAL A 208 13.74 17.76 13.38
N ASP A 209 14.96 17.45 13.80
CA ASP A 209 15.79 18.34 14.60
C ASP A 209 15.99 19.72 13.91
N GLY A 210 15.75 20.79 14.67
CA GLY A 210 15.86 22.15 14.16
C GLY A 210 14.73 22.63 13.23
N LEU A 211 13.72 21.81 12.95
CA LEU A 211 12.58 22.17 12.10
C LEU A 211 11.39 22.61 12.95
N GLU A 212 10.83 23.79 12.65
CA GLU A 212 9.66 24.34 13.36
C GLU A 212 8.36 24.20 12.54
N ASP A 213 8.45 24.39 11.22
CA ASP A 213 7.27 24.30 10.34
C ASP A 213 6.76 22.88 10.23
N PRO A 214 5.45 22.62 10.45
CA PRO A 214 4.88 21.27 10.37
C PRO A 214 5.04 20.58 9.01
N LEU A 215 5.02 21.36 7.91
CA LEU A 215 5.21 20.80 6.58
C LEU A 215 6.67 20.38 6.35
N ASP A 216 7.63 21.17 6.82
CA ASP A 216 9.05 20.82 6.74
C ASP A 216 9.36 19.59 7.58
N ARG A 217 8.75 19.45 8.75
CA ARG A 217 8.81 18.23 9.56
C ARG A 217 8.24 17.02 8.80
N ALA A 218 7.06 17.16 8.23
CA ALA A 218 6.44 16.08 7.46
C ALA A 218 7.30 15.69 6.24
N ARG A 219 7.91 16.65 5.54
CA ARG A 219 8.86 16.40 4.44
C ARG A 219 10.08 15.63 4.92
N ALA A 220 10.70 16.06 6.03
CA ALA A 220 11.88 15.37 6.59
C ALA A 220 11.55 13.91 6.96
N ILE A 221 10.38 13.65 7.54
CA ILE A 221 9.91 12.31 7.85
C ILE A 221 9.70 11.52 6.55
N TYR A 222 9.05 12.09 5.54
CA TYR A 222 8.85 11.44 4.25
C TYR A 222 10.19 11.10 3.57
N ASP A 223 11.13 12.04 3.56
CA ASP A 223 12.47 11.84 2.97
C ASP A 223 13.24 10.75 3.72
N TYR A 224 13.17 10.73 5.05
CA TYR A 224 13.75 9.65 5.84
C TYR A 224 13.18 8.29 5.44
N LEU A 225 11.86 8.16 5.38
CA LEU A 225 11.22 6.87 5.04
C LEU A 225 11.58 6.43 3.62
N THR A 226 11.56 7.33 2.64
CA THR A 226 11.84 6.99 1.24
C THR A 226 13.31 6.69 0.95
N GLN A 227 14.24 7.23 1.76
CA GLN A 227 15.67 7.00 1.62
C GLN A 227 16.17 5.78 2.38
N TYR A 228 15.59 5.47 3.54
CA TYR A 228 16.13 4.46 4.44
C TYR A 228 15.26 3.21 4.59
N ILE A 229 13.98 3.25 4.22
CA ILE A 229 13.11 2.08 4.28
C ILE A 229 13.09 1.38 2.93
N ASP A 230 13.53 0.12 2.90
CA ASP A 230 13.42 -0.73 1.71
C ASP A 230 11.96 -1.16 1.51
N TYR A 231 11.39 -0.88 0.32
CA TYR A 231 10.05 -1.37 -0.01
C TYR A 231 10.07 -2.88 -0.22
N ARG A 232 9.27 -3.60 0.57
CA ARG A 232 9.15 -5.06 0.51
C ARG A 232 7.77 -5.53 0.90
N TYR A 233 7.36 -6.66 0.36
CA TYR A 233 6.18 -7.34 0.86
C TYR A 233 6.38 -7.78 2.30
N GLN A 234 5.33 -7.56 3.11
CA GLN A 234 5.32 -7.88 4.53
C GLN A 234 4.50 -9.14 4.82
N PRO A 235 4.78 -9.85 5.91
CA PRO A 235 3.87 -10.88 6.41
C PRO A 235 2.51 -10.25 6.78
N PRO A 236 1.46 -11.07 6.97
CA PRO A 236 0.18 -10.56 7.46
C PRO A 236 0.38 -9.66 8.69
N TYR A 237 -0.19 -8.47 8.68
CA TYR A 237 0.01 -7.46 9.74
C TYR A 237 -0.38 -7.93 11.14
N LEU A 238 -1.29 -8.92 11.22
CA LEU A 238 -1.63 -9.61 12.47
C LEU A 238 -0.41 -10.22 13.20
N LEU A 239 0.66 -10.52 12.46
CA LEU A 239 1.89 -11.10 13.00
C LEU A 239 2.88 -10.04 13.50
N LEU A 240 2.63 -8.77 13.26
CA LEU A 240 3.46 -7.65 13.70
C LEU A 240 2.94 -7.13 15.03
N GLY A 241 3.82 -7.02 16.02
CA GLY A 241 3.47 -6.53 17.35
C GLY A 241 3.11 -5.04 17.35
N SER A 242 3.90 -4.24 16.64
CA SER A 242 3.63 -2.83 16.34
C SER A 242 4.20 -2.52 14.97
N ILE A 243 3.35 -2.14 14.02
CA ILE A 243 3.78 -1.95 12.62
C ILE A 243 4.82 -0.84 12.51
N ALA A 244 4.58 0.30 13.13
CA ALA A 244 5.49 1.45 13.02
C ALA A 244 6.86 1.17 13.70
N ASP A 245 6.84 0.54 14.86
CA ASP A 245 8.06 0.22 15.61
C ASP A 245 8.88 -0.87 14.90
N ASP A 246 8.21 -1.90 14.38
CA ASP A 246 8.84 -2.97 13.60
C ASP A 246 9.50 -2.42 12.32
N CYS A 247 8.80 -1.54 11.60
CA CYS A 247 9.34 -0.86 10.42
C CYS A 247 10.58 -0.04 10.75
N ALA A 248 10.53 0.76 11.80
CA ALA A 248 11.64 1.63 12.20
C ALA A 248 12.89 0.84 12.61
N HIS A 249 12.73 -0.35 13.21
CA HIS A 249 13.84 -1.23 13.56
C HIS A 249 14.36 -2.05 12.37
N SER A 250 13.46 -2.58 11.55
CA SER A 250 13.82 -3.46 10.45
C SER A 250 14.26 -2.72 9.19
N LEU A 251 13.93 -1.44 9.08
CA LEU A 251 14.08 -0.59 7.89
C LEU A 251 13.45 -1.21 6.63
N ARG A 252 12.29 -1.87 6.81
CA ARG A 252 11.55 -2.55 5.76
C ARG A 252 10.05 -2.29 5.90
N GLY A 253 9.37 -2.14 4.77
CA GLY A 253 7.93 -1.95 4.77
C GLY A 253 7.31 -2.07 3.39
N ASP A 254 6.03 -2.44 3.35
CA ASP A 254 5.19 -2.20 2.19
C ASP A 254 4.49 -0.84 2.30
N CYS A 255 3.59 -0.53 1.37
CA CYS A 255 2.87 0.75 1.36
C CYS A 255 2.11 1.02 2.66
N GLY A 256 1.45 0.01 3.23
CA GLY A 256 0.69 0.15 4.46
C GLY A 256 1.59 0.34 5.69
N VAL A 257 2.67 -0.43 5.78
CA VAL A 257 3.66 -0.32 6.85
C VAL A 257 4.34 1.06 6.83
N MET A 258 4.79 1.52 5.66
CA MET A 258 5.41 2.84 5.52
C MET A 258 4.42 3.98 5.83
N ALA A 259 3.16 3.87 5.39
CA ALA A 259 2.13 4.86 5.68
C ALA A 259 1.83 4.96 7.19
N LEU A 260 1.69 3.82 7.88
CA LEU A 260 1.49 3.81 9.33
C LEU A 260 2.69 4.37 10.09
N THR A 261 3.91 4.09 9.64
CA THR A 261 5.13 4.65 10.23
C THR A 261 5.18 6.16 10.04
N PHE A 262 4.86 6.66 8.83
CA PHE A 262 4.74 8.09 8.55
C PHE A 262 3.72 8.77 9.47
N ILE A 263 2.51 8.21 9.57
CA ILE A 263 1.45 8.72 10.45
C ILE A 263 1.92 8.76 11.90
N THR A 264 2.57 7.70 12.38
CA THR A 264 3.05 7.62 13.77
C THR A 264 4.09 8.68 14.06
N MET A 265 5.09 8.86 13.18
CA MET A 265 6.12 9.89 13.33
C MET A 265 5.54 11.31 13.23
N CYS A 266 4.54 11.54 12.39
CA CYS A 266 3.86 12.84 12.31
C CYS A 266 2.97 13.16 13.52
N ARG A 267 2.50 12.12 14.25
CA ARG A 267 1.70 12.28 15.48
C ARG A 267 2.57 12.51 16.72
N ILE A 268 3.82 12.05 16.70
CA ILE A 268 4.84 12.32 17.72
C ILE A 268 5.32 13.77 17.64
#